data_8a67af10a545b57dd951b4095f2566dc
#
_entry.id   8a67af10a545b57dd951b4095f2566dc
#
_cell.length_a   1.000
_cell.length_b   1.000
_cell.length_c   1.000
_cell.angle_alpha   90.00
_cell.angle_beta   90.00
_cell.angle_gamma   90.00
#
_symmetry.space_group_name_H-M   'P 1'
#
loop_
_entity.id
_entity.type
_entity.pdbx_description
1 polymer ?
#
loop_
_entity_poly.entity_id
_entity_poly.type
_entity_poly.pdbx_seq_one_letter_code
_entity_poly.pdbx_strand_id
1 'polypeptide(L)'
;VPPHQLSVAVVSGCRSAVGALRHPPPTCEHLPVTLPDLLTTFAPLDLGGGFTLRAVDVADAPALAALVRANSAHLGRFIPAVVATIVDDESAVRHCREMQRLQSTGELLEMHLFDGDVLCGSVRMRDVDGRNRSAYIGYFIGTDHQGRGLVTLAVGAFVEWAFSSLQLHRIGLRCVAANTASAAVAHRLGFTLEGRLRDCELIDGVFHDDLVFSRLSSDRVGPH
;
A
#
# COMPACT_ATOMS: atom_id res chain seq x y z
N VAL A 1 -19.29 2.24 30.08
CA VAL A 1 -18.94 1.46 28.91
C VAL A 1 -17.69 2.10 28.33
N PRO A 2 -16.52 1.42 28.27
CA PRO A 2 -15.28 2.01 27.75
C PRO A 2 -15.33 2.12 26.23
N PRO A 3 -14.58 3.06 25.61
CA PRO A 3 -14.59 3.26 24.17
C PRO A 3 -13.92 2.11 23.44
N HIS A 4 -14.61 1.62 22.42
CA HIS A 4 -14.18 0.50 21.58
C HIS A 4 -12.90 0.83 20.82
N GLN A 5 -11.92 -0.07 20.94
CA GLN A 5 -10.75 -0.17 20.12
C GLN A 5 -11.15 -0.25 18.65
N LEU A 6 -10.69 0.72 17.86
CA LEU A 6 -10.77 0.69 16.42
C LEU A 6 -9.87 -0.43 15.92
N SER A 7 -10.48 -1.55 15.58
CA SER A 7 -9.81 -2.69 14.97
C SER A 7 -9.48 -2.36 13.53
N VAL A 8 -8.26 -1.95 13.29
CA VAL A 8 -7.66 -2.07 11.96
C VAL A 8 -7.67 -3.56 11.66
N ALA A 9 -8.30 -3.97 10.57
CA ALA A 9 -8.35 -5.38 10.17
C ALA A 9 -6.93 -5.92 9.97
N VAL A 10 -6.38 -6.46 11.05
CA VAL A 10 -5.19 -7.30 11.02
C VAL A 10 -5.68 -8.67 10.61
N VAL A 11 -5.37 -9.08 9.41
CA VAL A 11 -5.49 -10.49 9.03
C VAL A 11 -4.50 -11.25 9.91
N SER A 12 -5.04 -11.89 10.97
CA SER A 12 -4.30 -12.70 11.92
C SER A 12 -3.63 -13.85 11.19
N GLY A 13 -2.31 -13.84 11.15
CA GLY A 13 -1.52 -14.96 10.67
C GLY A 13 -1.77 -16.19 11.55
N CYS A 14 -2.16 -17.28 10.93
CA CYS A 14 -2.28 -18.60 11.53
C CYS A 14 -0.95 -18.99 12.20
N ARG A 15 -0.91 -19.04 13.53
CA ARG A 15 0.20 -19.62 14.26
C ARG A 15 0.02 -21.15 14.29
N SER A 16 0.61 -21.84 13.33
CA SER A 16 0.83 -23.27 13.46
C SER A 16 2.04 -23.53 14.34
N ALA A 17 1.80 -24.19 15.47
CA ALA A 17 2.85 -24.76 16.29
C ALA A 17 3.48 -25.94 15.54
N VAL A 18 4.70 -25.78 15.06
CA VAL A 18 5.55 -26.87 14.59
C VAL A 18 6.85 -26.84 15.37
N GLY A 19 7.17 -28.02 15.93
CA GLY A 19 8.27 -28.25 16.86
C GLY A 19 9.64 -27.83 16.34
N ALA A 20 10.46 -27.52 17.31
CA ALA A 20 11.82 -27.05 17.18
C ALA A 20 12.73 -28.00 16.41
N LEU A 21 13.15 -27.64 15.23
CA LEU A 21 14.41 -28.07 14.62
C LEU A 21 15.41 -26.95 14.79
N ARG A 22 16.37 -27.19 15.69
CA ARG A 22 17.48 -26.27 15.96
C ARG A 22 18.49 -26.34 14.82
N HIS A 23 18.38 -25.46 13.85
CA HIS A 23 19.54 -25.03 13.05
C HIS A 23 19.90 -23.61 13.50
N PRO A 24 21.19 -23.28 13.68
CA PRO A 24 21.58 -21.90 13.92
C PRO A 24 21.15 -21.08 12.72
N PRO A 25 20.57 -19.87 12.91
CA PRO A 25 20.23 -19.01 11.81
C PRO A 25 21.51 -18.65 11.05
N PRO A 26 21.47 -18.58 9.70
CA PRO A 26 22.55 -17.97 8.96
C PRO A 26 22.73 -16.55 9.51
N THR A 27 23.98 -16.16 9.76
CA THR A 27 24.33 -14.81 10.19
C THR A 27 23.78 -13.82 9.18
N CYS A 28 22.70 -13.13 9.56
CA CYS A 28 22.22 -11.96 8.82
C CYS A 28 23.32 -10.90 8.98
N GLU A 29 24.18 -10.77 7.98
CA GLU A 29 25.02 -9.59 7.84
C GLU A 29 24.08 -8.39 7.77
N HIS A 30 24.28 -7.45 8.69
CA HIS A 30 23.46 -6.27 8.87
C HIS A 30 23.39 -5.48 7.57
N LEU A 31 22.17 -5.23 7.10
CA LEU A 31 21.95 -4.12 6.16
C LEU A 31 22.44 -2.85 6.90
N PRO A 32 23.33 -2.04 6.28
CA PRO A 32 23.93 -0.88 6.92
C PRO A 32 22.94 0.25 7.25
N VAL A 33 21.68 0.11 6.84
CA VAL A 33 20.59 1.07 7.07
C VAL A 33 19.37 0.29 7.53
N THR A 34 18.76 0.73 8.63
CA THR A 34 17.53 0.11 9.12
C THR A 34 16.34 0.52 8.25
N LEU A 35 15.33 -0.34 8.13
CA LEU A 35 14.09 0.00 7.41
C LEU A 35 13.48 1.33 7.86
N PRO A 36 13.38 1.65 9.17
CA PRO A 36 12.94 2.97 9.64
C PRO A 36 13.74 4.12 9.04
N ASP A 37 15.07 4.01 8.99
CA ASP A 37 15.92 5.10 8.46
C ASP A 37 15.66 5.35 6.97
N LEU A 38 15.49 4.28 6.17
CA LEU A 38 15.17 4.39 4.74
C LEU A 38 13.77 4.97 4.50
N LEU A 39 12.79 4.60 5.32
CA LEU A 39 11.43 5.11 5.18
C LEU A 39 11.32 6.58 5.63
N THR A 40 12.10 7.01 6.62
CA THR A 40 12.11 8.41 7.08
C THR A 40 12.82 9.35 6.13
N THR A 41 13.73 8.86 5.30
CA THR A 41 14.53 9.66 4.35
C THR A 41 14.03 9.57 2.91
N PHE A 42 12.80 9.10 2.69
CA PHE A 42 12.25 8.98 1.35
C PHE A 42 12.21 10.33 0.63
N ALA A 43 13.04 10.48 -0.41
CA ALA A 43 12.98 11.64 -1.27
C ALA A 43 11.78 11.55 -2.23
N PRO A 44 11.09 12.66 -2.54
CA PRO A 44 10.02 12.65 -3.52
C PRO A 44 10.47 12.05 -4.84
N LEU A 45 9.65 11.18 -5.43
CA LEU A 45 9.87 10.62 -6.75
C LEU A 45 9.18 11.52 -7.78
N ASP A 46 9.96 12.12 -8.68
CA ASP A 46 9.44 12.75 -9.89
C ASP A 46 9.07 11.63 -10.88
N LEU A 47 7.80 11.58 -11.24
CA LEU A 47 7.27 10.58 -12.17
C LEU A 47 7.24 11.10 -13.62
N GLY A 48 7.66 12.34 -13.84
CA GLY A 48 7.53 13.04 -15.11
C GLY A 48 6.13 13.61 -15.36
N GLY A 49 6.00 14.49 -16.34
CA GLY A 49 4.70 15.08 -16.71
C GLY A 49 4.02 15.93 -15.63
N GLY A 50 4.75 16.38 -14.62
CA GLY A 50 4.21 17.13 -13.49
C GLY A 50 3.68 16.24 -12.35
N PHE A 51 3.86 14.92 -12.43
CA PHE A 51 3.42 13.98 -11.39
C PHE A 51 4.53 13.73 -10.37
N THR A 52 4.16 13.75 -9.10
CA THR A 52 5.10 13.50 -7.99
C THR A 52 4.49 12.53 -6.98
N LEU A 53 5.31 11.61 -6.48
CA LEU A 53 4.97 10.72 -5.37
C LEU A 53 5.86 11.10 -4.18
N ARG A 54 5.27 11.53 -3.06
CA ARG A 54 6.01 11.91 -1.85
C ARG A 54 5.37 11.35 -0.59
N ALA A 55 6.15 11.25 0.47
CA ALA A 55 5.64 10.80 1.77
C ALA A 55 4.50 11.70 2.26
N VAL A 56 3.57 11.10 3.01
CA VAL A 56 2.43 11.81 3.60
C VAL A 56 2.88 12.94 4.52
N ASP A 57 2.26 14.10 4.37
CA ASP A 57 2.42 15.24 5.27
C ASP A 57 1.07 15.61 5.90
N VAL A 58 1.09 16.08 7.16
CA VAL A 58 -0.11 16.55 7.85
C VAL A 58 -0.74 17.75 7.11
N ALA A 59 0.07 18.55 6.41
CA ALA A 59 -0.43 19.66 5.59
C ALA A 59 -1.32 19.18 4.43
N ASP A 60 -1.23 17.91 4.02
CA ASP A 60 -2.06 17.34 2.96
C ASP A 60 -3.49 16.99 3.43
N ALA A 61 -3.74 16.98 4.73
CA ALA A 61 -4.98 16.49 5.30
C ALA A 61 -6.26 17.12 4.70
N PRO A 62 -6.34 18.44 4.48
CA PRO A 62 -7.53 19.03 3.85
C PRO A 62 -7.74 18.52 2.40
N ALA A 63 -6.66 18.39 1.62
CA ALA A 63 -6.71 17.87 0.26
C ALA A 63 -7.10 16.38 0.25
N LEU A 64 -6.58 15.59 1.19
CA LEU A 64 -6.91 14.18 1.34
C LEU A 64 -8.40 14.00 1.72
N ALA A 65 -8.92 14.77 2.68
CA ALA A 65 -10.34 14.74 3.04
C ALA A 65 -11.25 15.11 1.86
N ALA A 66 -10.88 16.15 1.11
CA ALA A 66 -11.61 16.55 -0.08
C ALA A 66 -11.60 15.45 -1.16
N LEU A 67 -10.45 14.84 -1.43
CA LEU A 67 -10.29 13.74 -2.38
C LEU A 67 -11.16 12.53 -1.99
N VAL A 68 -11.07 12.06 -0.74
CA VAL A 68 -11.82 10.90 -0.27
C VAL A 68 -13.33 11.18 -0.30
N ARG A 69 -13.76 12.35 0.14
CA ARG A 69 -15.18 12.75 0.15
C ARG A 69 -15.75 12.82 -1.27
N ALA A 70 -15.04 13.44 -2.20
CA ALA A 70 -15.47 13.55 -3.60
C ALA A 70 -15.56 12.17 -4.29
N ASN A 71 -14.80 11.19 -3.83
CA ASN A 71 -14.71 9.86 -4.41
C ASN A 71 -15.33 8.76 -3.53
N SER A 72 -16.08 9.10 -2.49
CA SER A 72 -16.57 8.16 -1.47
C SER A 72 -17.36 6.99 -2.04
N ALA A 73 -18.25 7.24 -2.99
CA ALA A 73 -19.04 6.19 -3.64
C ALA A 73 -18.18 5.22 -4.48
N HIS A 74 -17.15 5.73 -5.14
CA HIS A 74 -16.21 4.89 -5.91
C HIS A 74 -15.29 4.09 -4.99
N LEU A 75 -14.65 4.75 -4.03
CA LEU A 75 -13.70 4.12 -3.09
C LEU A 75 -14.41 3.11 -2.18
N GLY A 76 -15.63 3.42 -1.73
CA GLY A 76 -16.42 2.55 -0.85
C GLY A 76 -16.68 1.17 -1.45
N ARG A 77 -16.71 1.05 -2.76
CA ARG A 77 -16.90 -0.24 -3.45
C ARG A 77 -15.76 -1.24 -3.26
N PHE A 78 -14.54 -0.77 -2.96
CA PHE A 78 -13.36 -1.62 -2.91
C PHE A 78 -12.49 -1.41 -1.67
N ILE A 79 -12.54 -0.23 -1.06
CA ILE A 79 -11.75 0.15 0.11
C ILE A 79 -12.59 0.95 1.12
N PRO A 80 -13.71 0.38 1.61
CA PRO A 80 -14.63 1.10 2.51
C PRO A 80 -13.95 1.62 3.77
N ALA A 81 -12.90 0.94 4.24
CA ALA A 81 -12.14 1.36 5.41
C ALA A 81 -11.50 2.75 5.25
N VAL A 82 -11.04 3.12 4.06
CA VAL A 82 -10.48 4.46 3.79
C VAL A 82 -11.57 5.52 3.93
N VAL A 83 -12.76 5.26 3.34
CA VAL A 83 -13.90 6.18 3.41
C VAL A 83 -14.42 6.33 4.84
N ALA A 84 -14.47 5.22 5.60
CA ALA A 84 -14.89 5.25 7.00
C ALA A 84 -13.89 5.95 7.92
N THR A 85 -12.60 5.94 7.59
CA THR A 85 -11.55 6.55 8.40
C THR A 85 -11.39 8.05 8.13
N ILE A 86 -11.55 8.48 6.86
CA ILE A 86 -11.30 9.85 6.42
C ILE A 86 -12.64 10.49 6.01
N VAL A 87 -13.36 11.02 6.98
CA VAL A 87 -14.71 11.60 6.78
C VAL A 87 -14.70 13.13 6.70
N ASP A 88 -13.69 13.76 7.31
CA ASP A 88 -13.52 15.21 7.40
C ASP A 88 -12.04 15.59 7.59
N ASP A 89 -11.75 16.88 7.65
CA ASP A 89 -10.37 17.38 7.75
C ASP A 89 -9.71 16.95 9.07
N GLU A 90 -10.46 16.86 10.17
CA GLU A 90 -9.91 16.43 11.46
C GLU A 90 -9.51 14.97 11.46
N SER A 91 -10.34 14.10 10.90
CA SER A 91 -10.01 12.67 10.72
C SER A 91 -8.85 12.46 9.74
N ALA A 92 -8.75 13.28 8.69
CA ALA A 92 -7.61 13.26 7.78
C ALA A 92 -6.31 13.68 8.49
N VAL A 93 -6.34 14.71 9.36
CA VAL A 93 -5.19 15.08 10.20
C VAL A 93 -4.75 13.92 11.10
N ARG A 94 -5.71 13.25 11.77
CA ARG A 94 -5.42 12.07 12.60
C ARG A 94 -4.79 10.96 11.76
N HIS A 95 -5.35 10.71 10.57
CA HIS A 95 -4.81 9.71 9.62
C HIS A 95 -3.37 10.04 9.22
N CYS A 96 -3.09 11.25 8.73
CA CYS A 96 -1.74 11.65 8.32
C CYS A 96 -0.72 11.53 9.46
N ARG A 97 -1.07 11.95 10.68
CA ARG A 97 -0.22 11.79 11.86
C ARG A 97 0.08 10.33 12.18
N GLU A 98 -0.92 9.47 12.11
CA GLU A 98 -0.74 8.03 12.33
C GLU A 98 0.14 7.40 11.25
N MET A 99 -0.04 7.77 9.98
CA MET A 99 0.84 7.30 8.90
C MET A 99 2.29 7.73 9.11
N GLN A 100 2.54 8.98 9.52
CA GLN A 100 3.88 9.45 9.85
C GLN A 100 4.48 8.69 11.04
N ARG A 101 3.68 8.40 12.07
CA ARG A 101 4.11 7.59 13.21
C ARG A 101 4.51 6.17 12.77
N LEU A 102 3.66 5.49 11.99
CA LEU A 102 3.95 4.13 11.48
C LEU A 102 5.16 4.11 10.54
N GLN A 103 5.35 5.17 9.77
CA GLN A 103 6.54 5.34 8.94
C GLN A 103 7.80 5.45 9.80
N SER A 104 7.76 6.24 10.88
CA SER A 104 8.92 6.41 11.78
C SER A 104 9.34 5.13 12.50
N THR A 105 8.43 4.16 12.64
CA THR A 105 8.71 2.83 13.21
C THR A 105 9.03 1.77 12.16
N GLY A 106 8.92 2.10 10.87
CA GLY A 106 9.16 1.16 9.77
C GLY A 106 8.02 0.16 9.53
N GLU A 107 6.86 0.37 10.16
CA GLU A 107 5.71 -0.54 10.04
C GLU A 107 4.94 -0.36 8.73
N LEU A 108 4.91 0.89 8.22
CA LEU A 108 4.13 1.27 7.04
C LEU A 108 4.77 2.49 6.37
N LEU A 109 4.61 2.61 5.05
CA LEU A 109 4.91 3.84 4.31
C LEU A 109 3.70 4.19 3.46
N GLU A 110 3.16 5.39 3.66
CA GLU A 110 2.13 5.96 2.79
C GLU A 110 2.70 7.13 2.00
N MET A 111 2.41 7.10 0.70
CA MET A 111 2.85 8.09 -0.26
C MET A 111 1.64 8.76 -0.89
N HIS A 112 1.67 10.08 -1.00
CA HIS A 112 0.66 10.84 -1.70
C HIS A 112 1.10 11.09 -3.15
N LEU A 113 0.16 10.86 -4.09
CA LEU A 113 0.35 11.12 -5.52
C LEU A 113 -0.24 12.49 -5.88
N PHE A 114 0.57 13.33 -6.52
CA PHE A 114 0.18 14.66 -6.93
C PHE A 114 0.24 14.81 -8.46
N ASP A 115 -0.69 15.60 -9.00
CA ASP A 115 -0.67 16.19 -10.35
C ASP A 115 -0.44 17.70 -10.15
N GLY A 116 0.81 18.17 -10.34
CA GLY A 116 1.22 19.49 -9.85
C GLY A 116 1.01 19.60 -8.34
N ASP A 117 0.17 20.55 -7.91
CA ASP A 117 -0.18 20.77 -6.51
C ASP A 117 -1.48 20.04 -6.08
N VAL A 118 -2.09 19.28 -6.98
CA VAL A 118 -3.37 18.59 -6.72
C VAL A 118 -3.12 17.17 -6.22
N LEU A 119 -3.53 16.87 -4.99
CA LEU A 119 -3.53 15.51 -4.46
C LEU A 119 -4.56 14.66 -5.22
N CYS A 120 -4.12 13.64 -5.91
CA CYS A 120 -4.97 12.81 -6.77
C CYS A 120 -5.07 11.34 -6.36
N GLY A 121 -4.23 10.88 -5.44
CA GLY A 121 -4.25 9.49 -4.98
C GLY A 121 -3.24 9.19 -3.88
N SER A 122 -3.17 7.93 -3.48
CA SER A 122 -2.20 7.42 -2.50
C SER A 122 -1.70 6.05 -2.90
N VAL A 123 -0.43 5.77 -2.60
CA VAL A 123 0.20 4.44 -2.65
C VAL A 123 0.72 4.13 -1.26
N ARG A 124 0.44 2.92 -0.76
CA ARG A 124 0.82 2.48 0.58
C ARG A 124 1.58 1.16 0.52
N MET A 125 2.67 1.08 1.28
CA MET A 125 3.34 -0.18 1.61
C MET A 125 3.02 -0.53 3.06
N ARG A 126 2.67 -1.79 3.32
CA ARG A 126 2.28 -2.30 4.64
C ARG A 126 2.78 -3.73 4.83
N ASP A 127 2.64 -4.24 6.05
CA ASP A 127 3.05 -5.61 6.41
C ASP A 127 4.51 -5.88 6.02
N VAL A 128 5.38 -4.91 6.32
CA VAL A 128 6.80 -4.98 5.96
C VAL A 128 7.50 -6.01 6.84
N ASP A 129 7.97 -7.11 6.24
CA ASP A 129 8.72 -8.17 6.89
C ASP A 129 10.18 -8.10 6.45
N GLY A 130 11.02 -7.51 7.30
CA GLY A 130 12.46 -7.37 7.05
C GLY A 130 13.19 -8.73 7.00
N ARG A 131 12.71 -9.75 7.70
CA ARG A 131 13.31 -11.09 7.70
C ARG A 131 13.10 -11.78 6.35
N ASN A 132 11.86 -11.76 5.84
CA ASN A 132 11.49 -12.37 4.57
C ASN A 132 11.69 -11.40 3.40
N ARG A 133 12.08 -10.15 3.67
CA ARG A 133 12.24 -9.07 2.69
C ARG A 133 11.00 -8.94 1.80
N SER A 134 9.84 -8.86 2.45
CA SER A 134 8.55 -8.79 1.76
C SER A 134 7.68 -7.68 2.32
N ALA A 135 6.76 -7.19 1.48
CA ALA A 135 5.73 -6.24 1.86
C ALA A 135 4.50 -6.41 0.97
N TYR A 136 3.39 -5.78 1.37
CA TYR A 136 2.21 -5.62 0.52
C TYR A 136 2.03 -4.17 0.13
N ILE A 137 1.54 -3.94 -1.09
CA ILE A 137 1.16 -2.62 -1.55
C ILE A 137 -0.35 -2.52 -1.79
N GLY A 138 -0.87 -1.32 -1.55
CA GLY A 138 -2.22 -0.91 -1.90
C GLY A 138 -2.20 0.52 -2.42
N TYR A 139 -3.24 0.94 -3.11
CA TYR A 139 -3.35 2.28 -3.68
C TYR A 139 -4.80 2.64 -3.95
N PHE A 140 -5.04 3.93 -4.10
CA PHE A 140 -6.25 4.46 -4.70
C PHE A 140 -5.97 5.72 -5.50
N ILE A 141 -6.90 6.09 -6.37
CA ILE A 141 -6.84 7.31 -7.18
C ILE A 141 -8.25 7.89 -7.31
N GLY A 142 -8.34 9.22 -7.35
CA GLY A 142 -9.57 9.93 -7.65
C GLY A 142 -10.06 9.64 -9.07
N THR A 143 -11.38 9.64 -9.26
CA THR A 143 -12.04 9.30 -10.54
C THR A 143 -11.57 10.18 -11.70
N ASP A 144 -11.32 11.46 -11.46
CA ASP A 144 -10.89 12.44 -12.47
C ASP A 144 -9.48 12.17 -13.03
N HIS A 145 -8.71 11.32 -12.32
CA HIS A 145 -7.34 10.96 -12.69
C HIS A 145 -7.22 9.51 -13.18
N GLN A 146 -8.35 8.78 -13.26
CA GLN A 146 -8.38 7.42 -13.79
C GLN A 146 -8.17 7.38 -15.31
N GLY A 147 -7.81 6.21 -15.83
CA GLY A 147 -7.63 5.99 -17.27
C GLY A 147 -6.37 6.64 -17.89
N ARG A 148 -5.61 7.41 -17.12
CA ARG A 148 -4.40 8.11 -17.56
C ARG A 148 -3.09 7.33 -17.31
N GLY A 149 -3.17 6.12 -16.81
CA GLY A 149 -1.99 5.29 -16.49
C GLY A 149 -1.25 5.69 -15.22
N LEU A 150 -1.70 6.71 -14.48
CA LEU A 150 -1.01 7.30 -13.33
C LEU A 150 -0.76 6.30 -12.20
N VAL A 151 -1.73 5.43 -11.89
CA VAL A 151 -1.55 4.39 -10.88
C VAL A 151 -0.45 3.41 -11.31
N THR A 152 -0.45 3.00 -12.59
CA THR A 152 0.60 2.10 -13.11
C THR A 152 1.98 2.76 -12.99
N LEU A 153 2.07 4.05 -13.33
CA LEU A 153 3.31 4.81 -13.22
C LEU A 153 3.78 4.93 -11.76
N ALA A 154 2.90 5.39 -10.86
CA ALA A 154 3.24 5.61 -9.45
C ALA A 154 3.58 4.31 -8.72
N VAL A 155 2.76 3.27 -8.88
CA VAL A 155 2.99 1.96 -8.27
C VAL A 155 4.24 1.31 -8.84
N GLY A 156 4.47 1.42 -10.16
CA GLY A 156 5.67 0.90 -10.81
C GLY A 156 6.94 1.53 -10.24
N ALA A 157 7.01 2.86 -10.20
CA ALA A 157 8.14 3.58 -9.62
C ALA A 157 8.39 3.23 -8.15
N PHE A 158 7.29 3.11 -7.37
CA PHE A 158 7.38 2.76 -5.95
C PHE A 158 7.87 1.32 -5.72
N VAL A 159 7.44 0.37 -6.54
CA VAL A 159 7.88 -1.04 -6.51
C VAL A 159 9.37 -1.14 -6.86
N GLU A 160 9.83 -0.46 -7.91
CA GLU A 160 11.25 -0.43 -8.29
C GLU A 160 12.12 0.19 -7.19
N TRP A 161 11.66 1.29 -6.59
CA TRP A 161 12.32 1.89 -5.43
C TRP A 161 12.40 0.90 -4.27
N ALA A 162 11.32 0.18 -3.96
CA ALA A 162 11.29 -0.79 -2.87
C ALA A 162 12.26 -1.96 -3.10
N PHE A 163 12.38 -2.44 -4.34
CA PHE A 163 13.35 -3.47 -4.68
C PHE A 163 14.80 -2.95 -4.62
N SER A 164 15.06 -1.75 -5.14
CA SER A 164 16.41 -1.21 -5.24
C SER A 164 16.92 -0.63 -3.91
N SER A 165 16.09 0.13 -3.20
CA SER A 165 16.50 0.88 -2.00
C SER A 165 16.24 0.11 -0.70
N LEU A 166 15.07 -0.54 -0.56
CA LEU A 166 14.75 -1.36 0.61
C LEU A 166 15.26 -2.79 0.48
N GLN A 167 15.81 -3.18 -0.68
CA GLN A 167 16.27 -4.52 -0.96
C GLN A 167 15.20 -5.60 -0.69
N LEU A 168 13.92 -5.25 -0.88
CA LEU A 168 12.86 -6.24 -0.77
C LEU A 168 13.03 -7.30 -1.85
N HIS A 169 12.60 -8.51 -1.54
CA HIS A 169 12.60 -9.64 -2.47
C HIS A 169 11.22 -9.84 -3.10
N ARG A 170 10.15 -9.57 -2.34
CA ARG A 170 8.79 -9.86 -2.74
C ARG A 170 7.85 -8.72 -2.39
N ILE A 171 7.03 -8.30 -3.34
CA ILE A 171 5.94 -7.36 -3.11
C ILE A 171 4.62 -8.05 -3.48
N GLY A 172 3.71 -8.11 -2.51
CA GLY A 172 2.35 -8.61 -2.70
C GLY A 172 1.37 -7.48 -3.03
N LEU A 173 0.30 -7.83 -3.75
CA LEU A 173 -0.84 -6.96 -4.01
C LEU A 173 -2.10 -7.79 -3.90
N ARG A 174 -3.13 -7.25 -3.24
CA ARG A 174 -4.45 -7.87 -3.19
C ARG A 174 -5.52 -6.89 -3.65
N CYS A 175 -6.49 -7.38 -4.35
CA CYS A 175 -7.68 -6.61 -4.71
C CYS A 175 -8.92 -7.49 -4.78
N VAL A 176 -10.07 -6.92 -4.47
CA VAL A 176 -11.37 -7.56 -4.68
C VAL A 176 -11.46 -8.04 -6.13
N ALA A 177 -11.87 -9.27 -6.36
CA ALA A 177 -11.88 -9.90 -7.69
C ALA A 177 -12.73 -9.12 -8.73
N ALA A 178 -13.75 -8.41 -8.26
CA ALA A 178 -14.57 -7.52 -9.09
C ALA A 178 -13.84 -6.21 -9.49
N ASN A 179 -12.70 -5.88 -8.85
CA ASN A 179 -11.89 -4.71 -9.20
C ASN A 179 -10.94 -5.02 -10.36
N THR A 180 -11.51 -5.17 -11.56
CA THR A 180 -10.77 -5.50 -12.77
C THR A 180 -9.72 -4.44 -13.14
N ALA A 181 -9.94 -3.17 -12.77
CA ALA A 181 -8.99 -2.10 -12.98
C ALA A 181 -7.71 -2.32 -12.17
N SER A 182 -7.84 -2.71 -10.90
CA SER A 182 -6.68 -3.02 -10.04
C SER A 182 -5.95 -4.29 -10.52
N ALA A 183 -6.67 -5.33 -10.92
CA ALA A 183 -6.08 -6.52 -11.51
C ALA A 183 -5.29 -6.19 -12.80
N ALA A 184 -5.82 -5.30 -13.65
CA ALA A 184 -5.13 -4.86 -14.86
C ALA A 184 -3.83 -4.07 -14.56
N VAL A 185 -3.80 -3.27 -13.47
CA VAL A 185 -2.56 -2.62 -13.00
C VAL A 185 -1.53 -3.67 -12.59
N ALA A 186 -1.93 -4.65 -11.79
CA ALA A 186 -1.04 -5.72 -11.36
C ALA A 186 -0.41 -6.45 -12.57
N HIS A 187 -1.21 -6.83 -13.56
CA HIS A 187 -0.71 -7.48 -14.77
C HIS A 187 0.27 -6.61 -15.57
N ARG A 188 -0.07 -5.31 -15.78
CA ARG A 188 0.84 -4.39 -16.49
C ARG A 188 2.18 -4.20 -15.79
N LEU A 189 2.21 -4.28 -14.46
CA LEU A 189 3.42 -4.16 -13.67
C LEU A 189 4.17 -5.49 -13.50
N GLY A 190 3.76 -6.55 -14.20
CA GLY A 190 4.43 -7.85 -14.18
C GLY A 190 4.19 -8.64 -12.90
N PHE A 191 3.12 -8.34 -12.16
CA PHE A 191 2.73 -9.18 -11.03
C PHE A 191 2.10 -10.48 -11.52
N THR A 192 2.50 -11.58 -10.91
CA THR A 192 1.93 -12.92 -11.14
C THR A 192 0.73 -13.14 -10.25
N LEU A 193 -0.39 -13.61 -10.82
CA LEU A 193 -1.54 -14.07 -10.05
C LEU A 193 -1.20 -15.39 -9.36
N GLU A 194 -1.24 -15.40 -8.03
CA GLU A 194 -0.93 -16.58 -7.22
C GLU A 194 -2.18 -17.34 -6.78
N GLY A 195 -3.31 -16.66 -6.72
CA GLY A 195 -4.55 -17.31 -6.31
C GLY A 195 -5.74 -16.39 -6.11
N ARG A 196 -6.84 -17.00 -5.71
CA ARG A 196 -8.10 -16.35 -5.35
C ARG A 196 -8.51 -16.79 -3.96
N LEU A 197 -8.71 -15.85 -3.06
CA LEU A 197 -9.22 -16.10 -1.71
C LEU A 197 -10.72 -15.91 -1.74
N ARG A 198 -11.45 -16.98 -1.41
CA ARG A 198 -12.92 -16.94 -1.40
C ARG A 198 -13.43 -16.25 -0.15
N ASP A 199 -14.46 -15.39 -0.33
CA ASP A 199 -15.23 -14.77 0.76
C ASP A 199 -14.36 -14.12 1.84
N CYS A 200 -13.27 -13.42 1.45
CA CYS A 200 -12.31 -12.91 2.41
C CYS A 200 -12.41 -11.41 2.67
N GLU A 201 -13.18 -10.68 1.89
CA GLU A 201 -13.42 -9.25 2.09
C GLU A 201 -14.93 -8.99 2.29
N LEU A 202 -15.30 -8.37 3.41
CA LEU A 202 -16.70 -8.01 3.71
C LEU A 202 -16.94 -6.54 3.36
N ILE A 203 -17.75 -6.28 2.33
CA ILE A 203 -18.13 -4.93 1.89
C ILE A 203 -19.65 -4.83 1.89
N ASP A 204 -20.18 -3.86 2.61
CA ASP A 204 -21.63 -3.59 2.71
C ASP A 204 -22.47 -4.85 3.03
N GLY A 205 -21.94 -5.72 3.91
CA GLY A 205 -22.61 -6.94 4.32
C GLY A 205 -22.53 -8.11 3.32
N VAL A 206 -21.80 -7.95 2.22
CA VAL A 206 -21.59 -8.99 1.21
C VAL A 206 -20.13 -9.44 1.23
N PHE A 207 -19.89 -10.74 1.25
CA PHE A 207 -18.55 -11.30 1.13
C PHE A 207 -18.08 -11.30 -0.33
N HIS A 208 -16.84 -10.91 -0.53
CA HIS A 208 -16.19 -10.85 -1.83
C HIS A 208 -14.90 -11.69 -1.82
N ASP A 209 -14.57 -12.22 -2.98
CA ASP A 209 -13.28 -12.87 -3.20
C ASP A 209 -12.21 -11.83 -3.49
N ASP A 210 -10.96 -12.13 -3.09
CA ASP A 210 -9.78 -11.37 -3.48
C ASP A 210 -8.91 -12.15 -4.45
N LEU A 211 -8.32 -11.42 -5.39
CA LEU A 211 -7.18 -11.88 -6.17
C LEU A 211 -5.90 -11.52 -5.42
N VAL A 212 -4.98 -12.49 -5.34
CA VAL A 212 -3.67 -12.32 -4.71
C VAL A 212 -2.60 -12.36 -5.79
N PHE A 213 -1.82 -11.29 -5.85
CA PHE A 213 -0.73 -11.14 -6.80
C PHE A 213 0.59 -10.95 -6.07
N SER A 214 1.68 -11.31 -6.71
CA SER A 214 3.02 -10.96 -6.25
C SER A 214 3.95 -10.64 -7.40
N ARG A 215 4.99 -9.86 -7.07
CA ARG A 215 6.14 -9.64 -7.94
C ARG A 215 7.41 -9.84 -7.12
N LEU A 216 8.38 -10.55 -7.71
CA LEU A 216 9.69 -10.78 -7.11
C LEU A 216 10.71 -9.79 -7.71
N SER A 217 11.74 -9.46 -6.94
CA SER A 217 12.85 -8.63 -7.44
C SER A 217 13.62 -9.28 -8.60
N SER A 218 13.49 -10.60 -8.76
CA SER A 218 14.07 -11.37 -9.89
C SER A 218 13.18 -11.42 -11.12
N ASP A 219 11.92 -11.01 -11.02
CA ASP A 219 11.00 -11.05 -12.16
C ASP A 219 11.40 -9.97 -13.17
N ARG A 220 11.58 -10.39 -14.41
CA ARG A 220 11.85 -9.44 -15.49
C ARG A 220 10.56 -8.78 -15.92
N VAL A 221 10.51 -7.46 -15.84
CA VAL A 221 9.49 -6.70 -16.54
C VAL A 221 9.86 -6.73 -18.02
N GLY A 222 9.03 -7.39 -18.81
CA GLY A 222 9.22 -7.36 -20.27
C GLY A 222 9.14 -5.91 -20.77
N PRO A 223 9.82 -5.56 -21.88
CA PRO A 223 9.64 -4.24 -22.49
C PRO A 223 8.17 -4.06 -22.88
N HIS A 224 7.60 -2.94 -22.47
CA HIS A 224 6.24 -2.51 -22.84
C HIS A 224 6.22 -1.94 -24.25
#